data_baf021e5a944159bb2affbd611097e03
#
_entry.id   baf021e5a944159bb2affbd611097e03
#
_cell.length_a   1.000
_cell.length_b   1.000
_cell.length_c   1.000
_cell.angle_alpha   90.00
_cell.angle_beta   90.00
_cell.angle_gamma   90.00
#
_symmetry.space_group_name_H-M   'P 1'
#
loop_
_entity.id
_entity.type
_entity.pdbx_description
1 polymer ?
#
loop_
_entity_poly.entity_id
_entity_poly.type
_entity_poly.pdbx_seq_one_letter_code
_entity_poly.pdbx_strand_id
1 'polypeptide(L)'
;MSVLVSGETASGKTTTLNAILPFIDHNVKIYSAEDTPEVKVRHKIWQRLVTRDSKNEDSRVEMFDLLKAALRSRPRYIIIGEIRGVEGATAFQAMQTGHPVIATFHASSIVKMIQRFTGDPINVPIRFFDNLNFAIFQEVVEAPGGGIARRITGIDEVIGYNKHSDGVLTRGMFEWDPVKDKHYFRGMF
;
A
#
# COMPACT_ATOMS: atom_id res chain seq x y z
N MET A 1 4.71 7.09 -8.45
CA MET A 1 4.07 5.75 -8.59
C MET A 1 3.56 5.34 -7.23
N SER A 2 2.29 4.99 -7.13
CA SER A 2 1.65 4.53 -5.88
C SER A 2 1.59 3.00 -5.86
N VAL A 3 1.88 2.39 -4.71
CA VAL A 3 1.95 0.94 -4.54
C VAL A 3 1.30 0.52 -3.23
N LEU A 4 0.45 -0.49 -3.27
CA LEU A 4 -0.09 -1.14 -2.08
C LEU A 4 0.50 -2.55 -1.94
N VAL A 5 1.10 -2.84 -0.79
CA VAL A 5 1.57 -4.18 -0.42
C VAL A 5 0.51 -4.81 0.48
N SER A 6 -0.13 -5.84 -0.01
CA SER A 6 -1.30 -6.46 0.63
C SER A 6 -1.05 -7.92 1.01
N GLY A 7 -1.76 -8.38 2.03
CA GLY A 7 -1.65 -9.76 2.51
C GLY A 7 -2.09 -9.88 3.96
N GLU A 8 -2.09 -11.09 4.47
CA GLU A 8 -2.46 -11.38 5.85
C GLU A 8 -1.43 -10.89 6.87
N THR A 9 -1.78 -10.97 8.15
CA THR A 9 -0.85 -10.70 9.26
C THR A 9 0.36 -11.63 9.16
N ALA A 10 1.54 -11.10 9.46
CA ALA A 10 2.82 -11.80 9.41
C ALA A 10 3.26 -12.31 8.01
N SER A 11 2.58 -11.94 6.93
CA SER A 11 2.99 -12.32 5.56
C SER A 11 4.26 -11.60 5.08
N GLY A 12 4.74 -10.57 5.81
CA GLY A 12 5.96 -9.83 5.49
C GLY A 12 5.74 -8.54 4.70
N LYS A 13 4.52 -7.98 4.71
CA LYS A 13 4.17 -6.74 3.99
C LYS A 13 5.15 -5.59 4.25
N THR A 14 5.42 -5.30 5.53
CA THR A 14 6.36 -4.23 5.92
C THR A 14 7.80 -4.52 5.47
N THR A 15 8.19 -5.79 5.43
CA THR A 15 9.50 -6.20 4.90
C THR A 15 9.60 -5.88 3.42
N THR A 16 8.60 -6.22 2.63
CA THR A 16 8.52 -5.91 1.19
C THR A 16 8.45 -4.40 0.97
N LEU A 17 7.62 -3.68 1.74
CA LEU A 17 7.56 -2.23 1.70
C LEU A 17 8.96 -1.63 1.92
N ASN A 18 9.67 -2.03 2.97
CA ASN A 18 11.03 -1.55 3.26
C ASN A 18 12.03 -1.91 2.14
N ALA A 19 11.84 -3.03 1.43
CA ALA A 19 12.70 -3.44 0.31
C ALA A 19 12.50 -2.58 -0.95
N ILE A 20 11.31 -1.98 -1.14
CA ILE A 20 11.04 -1.10 -2.29
C ILE A 20 11.51 0.34 -2.05
N LEU A 21 11.54 0.81 -0.80
CA LEU A 21 11.88 2.21 -0.51
C LEU A 21 13.26 2.66 -1.03
N PRO A 22 14.32 1.83 -1.05
CA PRO A 22 15.61 2.22 -1.60
C PRO A 22 15.62 2.55 -3.10
N PHE A 23 14.58 2.16 -3.86
CA PHE A 23 14.43 2.51 -5.27
C PHE A 23 13.88 3.92 -5.50
N ILE A 24 13.44 4.60 -4.45
CA ILE A 24 13.06 6.02 -4.50
C ILE A 24 14.34 6.85 -4.51
N ASP A 25 14.36 7.94 -5.29
CA ASP A 25 15.49 8.87 -5.32
C ASP A 25 15.84 9.38 -3.91
N HIS A 26 17.09 9.24 -3.50
CA HIS A 26 17.59 9.60 -2.17
C HIS A 26 17.49 11.10 -1.82
N ASN A 27 17.34 11.96 -2.82
CA ASN A 27 17.30 13.42 -2.63
C ASN A 27 15.88 13.97 -2.43
N VAL A 28 14.85 13.12 -2.55
CA VAL A 28 13.47 13.57 -2.34
C VAL A 28 13.05 13.49 -0.87
N LYS A 29 12.11 14.35 -0.51
CA LYS A 29 11.49 14.33 0.82
C LYS A 29 10.49 13.19 0.93
N ILE A 30 10.65 12.36 1.95
CA ILE A 30 9.71 11.32 2.34
C ILE A 30 9.01 11.70 3.64
N TYR A 31 7.73 11.42 3.70
CA TYR A 31 6.91 11.50 4.89
C TYR A 31 6.40 10.10 5.23
N SER A 32 6.57 9.63 6.47
CA SER A 32 5.94 8.39 6.91
C SER A 32 5.01 8.61 8.09
N ALA A 33 3.86 7.92 8.04
CA ALA A 33 2.86 7.86 9.09
C ALA A 33 2.64 6.40 9.49
N GLU A 34 2.77 6.10 10.78
CA GLU A 34 2.73 4.74 11.31
C GLU A 34 2.03 4.68 12.66
N ASP A 35 1.37 3.58 12.98
CA ASP A 35 0.92 3.28 14.34
C ASP A 35 2.09 2.74 15.18
N THR A 36 2.78 1.77 14.64
CA THR A 36 4.01 1.20 15.20
C THR A 36 5.16 1.46 14.25
N PRO A 37 6.30 1.96 14.73
CA PRO A 37 7.41 2.37 13.87
C PRO A 37 8.21 1.17 13.33
N GLU A 38 7.85 0.71 12.12
CA GLU A 38 8.50 -0.41 11.41
C GLU A 38 9.19 0.02 10.10
N VAL A 39 8.78 1.16 9.53
CA VAL A 39 9.33 1.68 8.28
C VAL A 39 10.76 2.16 8.48
N LYS A 40 11.63 1.82 7.52
CA LYS A 40 13.07 2.14 7.53
C LYS A 40 13.45 2.91 6.27
N VAL A 41 13.51 4.23 6.38
CA VAL A 41 13.87 5.12 5.27
C VAL A 41 15.33 5.54 5.41
N ARG A 42 16.10 5.46 4.31
CA ARG A 42 17.52 5.87 4.27
C ARG A 42 17.74 7.19 3.53
N HIS A 43 16.67 7.94 3.28
CA HIS A 43 16.70 9.20 2.56
C HIS A 43 17.22 10.34 3.45
N LYS A 44 17.84 11.35 2.83
CA LYS A 44 18.39 12.52 3.55
C LYS A 44 17.32 13.34 4.25
N ILE A 45 16.11 13.41 3.68
CA ILE A 45 14.98 14.17 4.19
C ILE A 45 13.83 13.21 4.46
N TRP A 46 13.74 12.76 5.70
CA TRP A 46 12.67 11.89 6.18
C TRP A 46 11.95 12.52 7.36
N GLN A 47 10.68 12.79 7.20
CA GLN A 47 9.79 13.22 8.27
C GLN A 47 8.96 12.03 8.72
N ARG A 48 9.30 11.48 9.88
CA ARG A 48 8.62 10.33 10.48
C ARG A 48 7.67 10.79 11.55
N LEU A 49 6.41 10.38 11.46
CA LEU A 49 5.40 10.61 12.48
C LEU A 49 4.71 9.30 12.85
N VAL A 50 4.32 9.22 14.12
CA VAL A 50 3.66 8.06 14.71
C VAL A 50 2.39 8.54 15.38
N THR A 51 1.32 7.74 15.29
CA THR A 51 0.07 8.00 15.99
C THR A 51 0.31 8.01 17.51
N ARG A 52 -0.54 8.71 18.21
CA ARG A 52 -0.49 8.76 19.68
C ARG A 52 -1.85 8.49 20.23
N ASP A 53 -1.98 7.34 20.90
CA ASP A 53 -3.16 7.05 21.71
C ASP A 53 -3.09 7.82 23.03
N SER A 54 -4.21 8.44 23.43
CA SER A 54 -4.33 9.21 24.67
C SER A 54 -5.76 9.13 25.18
N LYS A 55 -5.92 9.05 26.50
CA LYS A 55 -7.23 9.17 27.16
C LYS A 55 -7.81 10.57 27.03
N ASN A 56 -6.97 11.58 26.84
CA ASN A 56 -7.39 12.95 26.58
C ASN A 56 -7.52 13.13 25.06
N GLU A 57 -8.71 13.42 24.56
CA GLU A 57 -9.02 13.63 23.14
C GLU A 57 -8.14 14.71 22.50
N ASP A 58 -7.86 15.81 23.20
CA ASP A 58 -7.00 16.90 22.72
C ASP A 58 -5.54 16.47 22.45
N SER A 59 -5.12 15.36 23.06
CA SER A 59 -3.77 14.83 22.96
C SER A 59 -3.67 13.61 22.06
N ARG A 60 -4.79 13.09 21.57
CA ARG A 60 -4.85 11.97 20.64
C ARG A 60 -4.44 12.42 19.25
N VAL A 61 -3.64 11.62 18.56
CA VAL A 61 -3.22 11.86 17.18
C VAL A 61 -3.48 10.61 16.37
N GLU A 62 -4.43 10.68 15.45
CA GLU A 62 -4.82 9.56 14.60
C GLU A 62 -4.08 9.55 13.26
N MET A 63 -4.10 8.42 12.57
CA MET A 63 -3.49 8.28 11.25
C MET A 63 -4.04 9.32 10.26
N PHE A 64 -5.32 9.59 10.34
CA PHE A 64 -5.98 10.62 9.52
C PHE A 64 -5.38 12.03 9.70
N ASP A 65 -5.05 12.41 10.95
CA ASP A 65 -4.43 13.71 11.24
C ASP A 65 -3.02 13.80 10.67
N LEU A 66 -2.27 12.70 10.80
CA LEU A 66 -0.93 12.59 10.23
C LEU A 66 -0.95 12.75 8.71
N LEU A 67 -1.92 12.14 8.02
CA LEU A 67 -2.04 12.26 6.57
C LEU A 67 -2.46 13.66 6.12
N LYS A 68 -3.35 14.33 6.85
CA LYS A 68 -3.65 15.74 6.61
C LYS A 68 -2.41 16.64 6.77
N ALA A 69 -1.59 16.38 7.77
CA ALA A 69 -0.32 17.09 7.97
C ALA A 69 0.68 16.78 6.85
N ALA A 70 0.71 15.53 6.34
CA ALA A 70 1.53 15.14 5.23
C ALA A 70 1.27 16.00 3.98
N LEU A 71 0.01 16.21 3.60
CA LEU A 71 -0.36 17.02 2.43
C LEU A 71 0.16 18.47 2.54
N ARG A 72 0.14 19.05 3.75
CA ARG A 72 0.69 20.40 4.00
C ARG A 72 2.22 20.43 3.94
N SER A 73 2.85 19.33 4.25
CA SER A 73 4.32 19.17 4.29
C SER A 73 4.95 19.03 2.90
N ARG A 74 4.13 18.83 1.85
CA ARG A 74 4.52 18.65 0.44
C ARG A 74 5.67 17.66 0.24
N PRO A 75 5.58 16.41 0.71
CA PRO A 75 6.59 15.41 0.46
C PRO A 75 6.53 14.92 -0.98
N ARG A 76 7.61 14.31 -1.48
CA ARG A 76 7.58 13.63 -2.77
C ARG A 76 6.88 12.27 -2.69
N TYR A 77 6.98 11.59 -1.54
CA TYR A 77 6.31 10.33 -1.26
C TYR A 77 5.70 10.34 0.15
N ILE A 78 4.54 9.72 0.28
CA ILE A 78 3.90 9.43 1.56
C ILE A 78 3.95 7.91 1.76
N ILE A 79 4.52 7.49 2.88
CA ILE A 79 4.56 6.09 3.30
C ILE A 79 3.58 5.93 4.45
N ILE A 80 2.67 4.96 4.33
CA ILE A 80 1.71 4.63 5.39
C ILE A 80 2.01 3.22 5.87
N GLY A 81 2.28 3.08 7.16
CA GLY A 81 2.60 1.78 7.74
C GLY A 81 1.52 0.76 7.44
N GLU A 82 0.26 1.10 7.71
CA GLU A 82 -0.90 0.29 7.37
C GLU A 82 -2.16 1.16 7.21
N ILE A 83 -2.99 0.85 6.22
CA ILE A 83 -4.31 1.44 6.03
C ILE A 83 -5.35 0.45 6.59
N ARG A 84 -6.19 0.91 7.53
CA ARG A 84 -7.22 0.09 8.19
C ARG A 84 -8.62 0.69 8.10
N GLY A 85 -8.75 2.01 8.02
CA GLY A 85 -10.00 2.74 8.14
C GLY A 85 -10.08 3.97 7.23
N VAL A 86 -10.72 5.00 7.72
CA VAL A 86 -11.06 6.24 6.99
C VAL A 86 -9.86 6.97 6.38
N GLU A 87 -8.66 6.78 6.93
CA GLU A 87 -7.41 7.31 6.39
C GLU A 87 -7.13 6.83 4.96
N GLY A 88 -7.72 5.69 4.56
CA GLY A 88 -7.62 5.19 3.19
C GLY A 88 -8.18 6.17 2.15
N ALA A 89 -9.29 6.83 2.44
CA ALA A 89 -9.84 7.87 1.56
C ALA A 89 -8.87 9.05 1.41
N THR A 90 -8.23 9.46 2.52
CA THR A 90 -7.22 10.54 2.51
C THR A 90 -5.97 10.11 1.72
N ALA A 91 -5.56 8.84 1.81
CA ALA A 91 -4.45 8.30 1.02
C ALA A 91 -4.74 8.40 -0.49
N PHE A 92 -5.96 8.05 -0.93
CA PHE A 92 -6.37 8.20 -2.33
C PHE A 92 -6.48 9.66 -2.76
N GLN A 93 -6.94 10.57 -1.89
CA GLN A 93 -6.90 12.01 -2.16
C GLN A 93 -5.46 12.53 -2.34
N ALA A 94 -4.52 12.03 -1.52
CA ALA A 94 -3.10 12.36 -1.69
C ALA A 94 -2.58 11.92 -3.07
N MET A 95 -2.91 10.70 -3.50
CA MET A 95 -2.55 10.21 -4.83
C MET A 95 -3.12 11.11 -5.94
N GLN A 96 -4.39 11.52 -5.84
CA GLN A 96 -5.02 12.43 -6.81
C GLN A 96 -4.36 13.80 -6.90
N THR A 97 -3.80 14.29 -5.79
CA THR A 97 -3.10 15.57 -5.74
C THR A 97 -1.61 15.47 -6.10
N GLY A 98 -1.20 14.33 -6.65
CA GLY A 98 0.15 14.12 -7.17
C GLY A 98 1.18 13.67 -6.13
N HIS A 99 0.74 13.20 -4.96
CA HIS A 99 1.60 12.62 -3.93
C HIS A 99 1.53 11.08 -4.01
N PRO A 100 2.52 10.41 -4.60
CA PRO A 100 2.56 8.95 -4.59
C PRO A 100 2.53 8.40 -3.17
N VAL A 101 1.73 7.36 -2.97
CA VAL A 101 1.57 6.67 -1.68
C VAL A 101 2.10 5.24 -1.80
N ILE A 102 2.91 4.83 -0.83
CA ILE A 102 3.30 3.43 -0.64
C ILE A 102 2.77 3.01 0.72
N ALA A 103 1.95 1.97 0.77
CA ALA A 103 1.31 1.56 2.02
C ALA A 103 1.16 0.05 2.11
N THR A 104 0.94 -0.46 3.33
CA THR A 104 0.45 -1.83 3.50
C THR A 104 -1.05 -1.86 3.70
N PHE A 105 -1.67 -2.97 3.31
CA PHE A 105 -3.10 -3.19 3.42
C PHE A 105 -3.42 -4.66 3.68
N HIS A 106 -4.62 -4.97 4.16
CA HIS A 106 -5.08 -6.32 4.35
C HIS A 106 -6.11 -6.72 3.31
N ALA A 107 -5.68 -7.39 2.24
CA ALA A 107 -6.53 -8.08 1.28
C ALA A 107 -5.74 -9.21 0.61
N SER A 108 -6.41 -10.28 0.20
CA SER A 108 -5.77 -11.44 -0.44
C SER A 108 -5.82 -11.39 -1.97
N SER A 109 -6.50 -10.41 -2.57
CA SER A 109 -6.58 -10.22 -4.02
C SER A 109 -6.96 -8.79 -4.37
N ILE A 110 -6.74 -8.41 -5.64
CA ILE A 110 -7.11 -7.08 -6.15
C ILE A 110 -8.62 -6.83 -6.04
N VAL A 111 -9.44 -7.85 -6.27
CA VAL A 111 -10.91 -7.74 -6.16
C VAL A 111 -11.33 -7.43 -4.72
N LYS A 112 -10.79 -8.17 -3.75
CA LYS A 112 -11.07 -7.93 -2.31
C LYS A 112 -10.52 -6.59 -1.85
N MET A 113 -9.37 -6.17 -2.37
CA MET A 113 -8.80 -4.86 -2.10
C MET A 113 -9.74 -3.75 -2.56
N ILE A 114 -10.21 -3.79 -3.81
CA ILE A 114 -11.16 -2.82 -4.35
C ILE A 114 -12.45 -2.79 -3.52
N GLN A 115 -13.04 -3.95 -3.22
CA GLN A 115 -14.26 -4.06 -2.41
C GLN A 115 -14.10 -3.41 -1.02
N ARG A 116 -12.96 -3.65 -0.35
CA ARG A 116 -12.72 -3.07 0.97
C ARG A 116 -12.50 -1.56 0.92
N PHE A 117 -11.81 -1.06 -0.09
CA PHE A 117 -11.61 0.39 -0.23
C PHE A 117 -12.88 1.13 -0.62
N THR A 118 -13.75 0.51 -1.45
CA THR A 118 -15.02 1.13 -1.88
C THR A 118 -16.15 0.98 -0.86
N GLY A 119 -16.01 0.04 0.09
CA GLY A 119 -16.96 -0.20 1.16
C GLY A 119 -16.67 0.60 2.44
N ASP A 120 -17.63 0.52 3.40
CA ASP A 120 -17.46 1.11 4.73
C ASP A 120 -16.31 0.44 5.50
N PRO A 121 -15.56 1.21 6.32
CA PRO A 121 -15.67 2.64 6.59
C PRO A 121 -14.83 3.53 5.67
N ILE A 122 -14.13 2.98 4.67
CA ILE A 122 -13.13 3.70 3.86
C ILE A 122 -13.82 4.56 2.80
N ASN A 123 -14.78 4.01 2.06
CA ASN A 123 -15.64 4.69 1.08
C ASN A 123 -14.88 5.47 -0.02
N VAL A 124 -13.82 4.90 -0.57
CA VAL A 124 -13.10 5.47 -1.72
C VAL A 124 -13.96 5.35 -2.98
N PRO A 125 -14.27 6.44 -3.69
CA PRO A 125 -14.93 6.34 -4.98
C PRO A 125 -14.12 5.47 -5.96
N ILE A 126 -14.77 4.49 -6.60
CA ILE A 126 -14.10 3.50 -7.46
C ILE A 126 -13.22 4.14 -8.55
N ARG A 127 -13.64 5.29 -9.09
CA ARG A 127 -12.88 6.08 -10.08
C ARG A 127 -11.52 6.59 -9.59
N PHE A 128 -11.27 6.60 -8.27
CA PHE A 128 -10.00 7.07 -7.71
C PHE A 128 -8.89 6.03 -7.84
N PHE A 129 -9.25 4.80 -8.18
CA PHE A 129 -8.26 3.75 -8.44
C PHE A 129 -7.34 4.03 -9.63
N ASP A 130 -7.68 4.99 -10.51
CA ASP A 130 -6.78 5.51 -11.56
C ASP A 130 -5.45 6.02 -10.99
N ASN A 131 -5.38 6.34 -9.71
CA ASN A 131 -4.19 6.88 -9.05
C ASN A 131 -3.33 5.82 -8.36
N LEU A 132 -3.82 4.59 -8.24
CA LEU A 132 -3.05 3.44 -7.79
C LEU A 132 -2.40 2.78 -9.01
N ASN A 133 -1.10 2.50 -8.94
CA ASN A 133 -0.38 1.90 -10.06
C ASN A 133 -0.22 0.39 -9.89
N PHE A 134 0.19 -0.07 -8.70
CA PHE A 134 0.44 -1.49 -8.46
C PHE A 134 -0.12 -1.94 -7.11
N ALA A 135 -0.61 -3.18 -7.11
CA ALA A 135 -0.94 -3.94 -5.91
C ALA A 135 -0.06 -5.20 -5.86
N ILE A 136 0.65 -5.41 -4.76
CA ILE A 136 1.50 -6.57 -4.51
C ILE A 136 0.79 -7.43 -3.47
N PHE A 137 0.53 -8.69 -3.80
CA PHE A 137 -0.11 -9.65 -2.88
C PHE A 137 0.93 -10.60 -2.33
N GLN A 138 0.91 -10.77 -1.00
CA GLN A 138 1.89 -11.55 -0.28
C GLN A 138 1.24 -12.45 0.76
N GLU A 139 1.62 -13.72 0.75
CA GLU A 139 1.02 -14.74 1.61
C GLU A 139 2.08 -15.55 2.36
N VAL A 140 1.62 -16.14 3.44
CA VAL A 140 2.34 -17.23 4.12
C VAL A 140 1.90 -18.52 3.45
N VAL A 141 2.85 -19.27 2.91
CA VAL A 141 2.59 -20.49 2.14
C VAL A 141 3.37 -21.65 2.71
N GLU A 142 2.93 -22.86 2.40
CA GLU A 142 3.73 -24.05 2.62
C GLU A 142 4.75 -24.19 1.48
N ALA A 143 6.03 -24.30 1.85
CA ALA A 143 7.10 -24.42 0.85
C ALA A 143 7.16 -25.83 0.25
N PRO A 144 7.52 -25.96 -1.04
CA PRO A 144 7.86 -27.26 -1.61
C PRO A 144 8.98 -27.92 -0.81
N GLY A 145 8.72 -29.06 -0.19
CA GLY A 145 9.68 -29.72 0.71
C GLY A 145 9.39 -29.51 2.20
N GLY A 146 8.28 -28.85 2.54
CA GLY A 146 7.78 -28.66 3.89
C GLY A 146 8.27 -27.36 4.54
N GLY A 147 7.54 -26.92 5.56
CA GLY A 147 7.82 -25.69 6.29
C GLY A 147 7.09 -24.46 5.76
N ILE A 148 7.12 -23.39 6.56
CA ILE A 148 6.41 -22.15 6.27
C ILE A 148 7.35 -21.19 5.52
N ALA A 149 6.87 -20.66 4.39
CA ALA A 149 7.55 -19.64 3.61
C ALA A 149 6.63 -18.42 3.38
N ARG A 150 7.22 -17.31 2.97
CA ARG A 150 6.50 -16.11 2.54
C ARG A 150 6.76 -15.91 1.05
N ARG A 151 5.70 -15.68 0.27
CA ARG A 151 5.81 -15.48 -1.18
C ARG A 151 4.96 -14.29 -1.60
N ILE A 152 5.46 -13.54 -2.55
CA ILE A 152 4.62 -12.63 -3.33
C ILE A 152 3.85 -13.53 -4.30
N THR A 153 2.54 -13.66 -4.09
CA THR A 153 1.68 -14.55 -4.89
C THR A 153 1.23 -13.89 -6.19
N GLY A 154 1.19 -12.56 -6.22
CA GLY A 154 0.86 -11.81 -7.41
C GLY A 154 1.27 -10.34 -7.33
N ILE A 155 1.48 -9.75 -8.50
CA ILE A 155 1.61 -8.30 -8.67
C ILE A 155 0.66 -7.90 -9.78
N ASP A 156 -0.31 -7.06 -9.44
CA ASP A 156 -1.30 -6.53 -10.36
C ASP A 156 -1.02 -5.05 -10.66
N GLU A 157 -1.03 -4.71 -11.94
CA GLU A 157 -1.07 -3.34 -12.43
C GLU A 157 -2.52 -2.86 -12.46
N VAL A 158 -2.77 -1.67 -11.95
CA VAL A 158 -4.05 -0.98 -12.11
C VAL A 158 -3.98 -0.13 -13.37
N ILE A 159 -4.76 -0.51 -14.38
CA ILE A 159 -4.79 0.18 -15.68
C ILE A 159 -5.66 1.43 -15.58
N GLY A 160 -6.77 1.32 -14.85
CA GLY A 160 -7.65 2.45 -14.59
C GLY A 160 -9.12 2.09 -14.45
N TYR A 161 -9.93 3.11 -14.23
CA TYR A 161 -11.39 3.00 -14.11
C TYR A 161 -12.06 2.92 -15.50
N ASN A 162 -12.93 1.95 -15.66
CA ASN A 162 -13.74 1.79 -16.86
C ASN A 162 -15.18 2.25 -16.61
N LYS A 163 -15.58 3.34 -17.27
CA LYS A 163 -16.94 3.91 -17.16
C LYS A 163 -18.04 2.98 -17.65
N HIS A 164 -17.77 2.11 -18.64
CA HIS A 164 -18.80 1.23 -19.22
C HIS A 164 -19.16 0.08 -18.31
N SER A 165 -18.20 -0.46 -17.57
CA SER A 165 -18.41 -1.56 -16.63
C SER A 165 -18.55 -1.10 -15.18
N ASP A 166 -18.39 0.21 -14.92
CA ASP A 166 -18.28 0.80 -13.56
C ASP A 166 -17.31 0.02 -12.68
N GLY A 167 -16.17 -0.33 -13.25
CA GLY A 167 -15.16 -1.19 -12.62
C GLY A 167 -13.73 -0.72 -12.82
N VAL A 168 -12.82 -1.36 -12.12
CA VAL A 168 -11.38 -1.13 -12.25
C VAL A 168 -10.77 -2.18 -13.16
N LEU A 169 -10.10 -1.75 -14.21
CA LEU A 169 -9.31 -2.63 -15.07
C LEU A 169 -7.95 -2.89 -14.44
N THR A 170 -7.61 -4.15 -14.30
CA THR A 170 -6.33 -4.59 -13.74
C THR A 170 -5.69 -5.63 -14.65
N ARG A 171 -4.38 -5.79 -14.53
CA ARG A 171 -3.61 -6.80 -15.27
C ARG A 171 -2.60 -7.45 -14.31
N GLY A 172 -2.64 -8.77 -14.21
CA GLY A 172 -1.63 -9.54 -13.52
C GLY A 172 -0.29 -9.43 -14.24
N MET A 173 0.70 -8.84 -13.58
CA MET A 173 2.06 -8.67 -14.14
C MET A 173 2.98 -9.81 -13.76
N PHE A 174 2.87 -10.29 -12.52
CA PHE A 174 3.61 -11.44 -12.01
C PHE A 174 2.67 -12.38 -11.27
N GLU A 175 2.92 -13.66 -11.42
CA GLU A 175 2.18 -14.74 -10.77
C GLU A 175 3.18 -15.76 -10.21
N TRP A 176 2.94 -16.21 -8.99
CA TRP A 176 3.70 -17.27 -8.36
C TRP A 176 3.08 -18.65 -8.66
N ASP A 177 3.92 -19.58 -9.11
CA ASP A 177 3.55 -20.98 -9.30
C ASP A 177 3.89 -21.76 -8.02
N PRO A 178 2.88 -22.24 -7.26
CA PRO A 178 3.13 -22.95 -6.01
C PRO A 178 3.80 -24.32 -6.20
N VAL A 179 3.65 -24.95 -7.36
CA VAL A 179 4.23 -26.27 -7.64
C VAL A 179 5.73 -26.17 -7.91
N LYS A 180 6.13 -25.16 -8.66
CA LYS A 180 7.54 -24.96 -9.06
C LYS A 180 8.28 -23.99 -8.15
N ASP A 181 7.58 -23.32 -7.24
CA ASP A 181 8.08 -22.20 -6.42
C ASP A 181 8.81 -21.13 -7.25
N LYS A 182 8.19 -20.72 -8.36
CA LYS A 182 8.75 -19.75 -9.31
C LYS A 182 7.75 -18.66 -9.62
N HIS A 183 8.29 -17.45 -9.89
CA HIS A 183 7.51 -16.32 -10.36
C HIS A 183 7.59 -16.23 -11.87
N TYR A 184 6.46 -16.02 -12.52
CA TYR A 184 6.36 -15.81 -13.96
C TYR A 184 5.89 -14.39 -14.27
N PHE A 185 6.59 -13.73 -15.18
CA PHE A 185 6.13 -12.48 -15.75
C PHE A 185 5.04 -12.74 -16.76
N ARG A 186 3.88 -12.09 -16.60
CA ARG A 186 2.70 -12.21 -17.47
C ARG A 186 2.37 -10.92 -18.21
N GLY A 187 3.12 -9.84 -17.95
CA GLY A 187 2.98 -8.59 -18.67
C GLY A 187 3.34 -8.72 -20.16
N MET A 188 2.74 -7.85 -20.96
CA MET A 188 3.17 -7.67 -22.36
C MET A 188 4.13 -6.48 -22.43
N PHE A 189 5.18 -6.61 -23.23
CA PHE A 189 6.06 -5.51 -23.61
C PHE A 189 5.41 -4.66 -24.69
#